data_5a90216d65ff964e64de24de9d0d4ff3
#
_entry.id   5a90216d65ff964e64de24de9d0d4ff3
#
_cell.length_a   1.000
_cell.length_b   1.000
_cell.length_c   1.000
_cell.angle_alpha   90.00
_cell.angle_beta   90.00
_cell.angle_gamma   90.00
#
_symmetry.space_group_name_H-M   'P 1'
#
loop_
_entity.id
_entity.type
_entity.pdbx_description
1 polymer ?
#
loop_
_entity_poly.entity_id
_entity_poly.type
_entity_poly.pdbx_seq_one_letter_code
_entity_poly.pdbx_strand_id
1 'polypeptide(L)'
;MSEATFDEAALADELAAILAQLIARPSTVPPGDTRTIAAFASQRLRSAGYTTETASRAEGLDNVVATLGSGEPWIVFNVHADTVDAGNRADWRTDPFEGVREGDRVVGLGAANCKGGMATHLWLADEIARRGGPSKGRVSFTFVADEETMGPDGTRFLRDAGLVRPDILIIGAPTANRMVVTERGVLWVRITTTGRGAHAGDPDAGDNAIVRMGRVIRALEDGLGPRLAERRDGALASTMNLGLIRGGNNTNVVPAGCLAEIDRRLLPGEDVDAAFAEIAEIVERAGEPDGTVRTERLLGANGFSAPVDRGAVAAFGAAIEGRTGVAAAFAHTIGASDGRYFADDGIEIIVFGPGDDAEGHAANESVPIAALVDAARIQIEAVDTLLGLDRPSG
;
A
#
# COMPACT_ATOMS: atom_id res chain seq x y z
N MET A 1 14.32 -32.05 20.26
CA MET A 1 15.28 -31.35 19.39
C MET A 1 15.33 -29.92 19.87
N SER A 2 16.48 -29.40 20.32
CA SER A 2 16.62 -28.08 20.93
C SER A 2 16.23 -27.00 19.89
N GLU A 3 15.15 -26.27 20.13
CA GLU A 3 14.92 -24.99 19.48
C GLU A 3 16.14 -24.11 19.77
N ALA A 4 16.80 -23.63 18.71
CA ALA A 4 17.78 -22.57 18.87
C ALA A 4 17.04 -21.39 19.50
N THR A 5 17.25 -21.19 20.80
CA THR A 5 16.65 -20.06 21.53
C THR A 5 17.20 -18.79 20.93
N PHE A 6 16.36 -18.04 20.19
CA PHE A 6 16.70 -16.71 19.74
C PHE A 6 16.93 -15.83 20.97
N ASP A 7 18.04 -15.09 20.98
CA ASP A 7 18.21 -14.00 21.91
C ASP A 7 17.28 -12.83 21.49
N GLU A 8 16.10 -12.77 22.10
CA GLU A 8 15.10 -11.75 21.75
C GLU A 8 15.58 -10.33 22.05
N ALA A 9 16.46 -10.14 23.03
CA ALA A 9 17.00 -8.83 23.33
C ALA A 9 17.98 -8.38 22.23
N ALA A 10 18.83 -9.29 21.76
CA ALA A 10 19.72 -9.00 20.63
C ALA A 10 18.94 -8.74 19.34
N LEU A 11 17.87 -9.50 19.08
CA LEU A 11 16.97 -9.27 17.94
C LEU A 11 16.26 -7.92 18.01
N ALA A 12 15.78 -7.55 19.19
CA ALA A 12 15.13 -6.26 19.42
C ALA A 12 16.07 -5.09 19.14
N ASP A 13 17.32 -5.18 19.62
CA ASP A 13 18.34 -4.16 19.40
C ASP A 13 18.75 -4.08 17.91
N GLU A 14 18.89 -5.21 17.24
CA GLU A 14 19.21 -5.28 15.80
C GLU A 14 18.09 -4.64 14.95
N LEU A 15 16.83 -5.01 15.18
CA LEU A 15 15.70 -4.46 14.44
C LEU A 15 15.54 -2.96 14.66
N ALA A 16 15.69 -2.49 15.91
CA ALA A 16 15.65 -1.07 16.22
C ALA A 16 16.79 -0.30 15.51
N ALA A 17 18.00 -0.88 15.46
CA ALA A 17 19.13 -0.28 14.78
C ALA A 17 18.95 -0.24 13.24
N ILE A 18 18.38 -1.28 12.64
CA ILE A 18 18.04 -1.28 11.20
C ILE A 18 17.02 -0.19 10.91
N LEU A 19 15.94 -0.13 11.72
CA LEU A 19 14.88 0.87 11.55
C LEU A 19 15.40 2.29 11.68
N ALA A 20 16.23 2.58 12.70
CA ALA A 20 16.86 3.90 12.85
C ALA A 20 17.70 4.29 11.62
N GLN A 21 18.45 3.34 11.05
CA GLN A 21 19.21 3.59 9.82
C GLN A 21 18.32 3.86 8.60
N LEU A 22 17.15 3.24 8.52
CA LEU A 22 16.17 3.50 7.45
C LEU A 22 15.53 4.88 7.61
N ILE A 23 15.14 5.25 8.84
CA ILE A 23 14.56 6.56 9.15
C ILE A 23 15.55 7.69 8.83
N ALA A 24 16.84 7.48 9.13
CA ALA A 24 17.91 8.43 8.82
C ALA A 24 18.18 8.61 7.30
N ARG A 25 17.42 7.96 6.44
CA ARG A 25 17.47 8.11 4.99
C ARG A 25 16.14 8.68 4.50
N PRO A 26 16.01 10.01 4.41
CA PRO A 26 14.78 10.65 3.95
C PRO A 26 14.39 10.16 2.55
N SER A 27 13.09 9.89 2.38
CA SER A 27 12.50 9.39 1.14
C SER A 27 11.09 9.96 0.96
N THR A 28 10.90 11.23 1.31
CA THR A 28 9.58 11.88 1.32
C THR A 28 9.07 12.18 -0.08
N VAL A 29 7.78 11.99 -0.31
CA VAL A 29 7.07 12.39 -1.53
C VAL A 29 6.07 13.51 -1.21
N PRO A 30 5.98 14.54 -2.08
CA PRO A 30 6.90 14.95 -3.11
C PRO A 30 8.21 15.54 -2.56
N PRO A 31 9.33 15.60 -3.31
CA PRO A 31 9.50 15.21 -4.72
C PRO A 31 9.71 13.71 -4.95
N GLY A 32 9.95 12.91 -3.89
CA GLY A 32 10.33 11.52 -3.97
C GLY A 32 11.81 11.33 -4.35
N ASP A 33 12.61 10.83 -3.40
CA ASP A 33 13.98 10.40 -3.66
C ASP A 33 14.29 9.16 -2.82
N THR A 34 14.21 8.00 -3.45
CA THR A 34 14.48 6.72 -2.80
C THR A 34 15.90 6.21 -3.02
N ARG A 35 16.78 6.93 -3.73
CA ARG A 35 18.13 6.46 -4.10
C ARG A 35 18.97 6.05 -2.90
N THR A 36 18.97 6.85 -1.82
CA THR A 36 19.82 6.58 -0.65
C THR A 36 19.34 5.37 0.14
N ILE A 37 18.03 5.21 0.33
CA ILE A 37 17.45 4.07 1.05
C ILE A 37 17.53 2.79 0.20
N ALA A 38 17.31 2.89 -1.12
CA ALA A 38 17.46 1.79 -2.07
C ALA A 38 18.93 1.30 -2.13
N ALA A 39 19.90 2.21 -2.19
CA ALA A 39 21.30 1.85 -2.17
C ALA A 39 21.69 1.12 -0.87
N PHE A 40 21.20 1.58 0.28
CA PHE A 40 21.42 0.91 1.56
C PHE A 40 20.86 -0.53 1.57
N ALA A 41 19.60 -0.70 1.14
CA ALA A 41 18.97 -2.01 1.07
C ALA A 41 19.68 -2.95 0.09
N SER A 42 20.00 -2.46 -1.12
CA SER A 42 20.70 -3.22 -2.15
C SER A 42 22.09 -3.67 -1.69
N GLN A 43 22.85 -2.80 -1.03
CA GLN A 43 24.17 -3.14 -0.50
C GLN A 43 24.09 -4.23 0.58
N ARG A 44 23.14 -4.11 1.53
CA ARG A 44 22.94 -5.09 2.61
C ARG A 44 22.58 -6.47 2.05
N LEU A 45 21.61 -6.51 1.14
CA LEU A 45 21.16 -7.77 0.52
C LEU A 45 22.23 -8.43 -0.34
N ARG A 46 23.01 -7.63 -1.09
CA ARG A 46 24.15 -8.14 -1.85
C ARG A 46 25.19 -8.74 -0.93
N SER A 47 25.47 -8.10 0.21
CA SER A 47 26.42 -8.64 1.20
C SER A 47 25.93 -9.93 1.85
N ALA A 48 24.60 -10.15 1.93
CA ALA A 48 23.97 -11.38 2.38
C ALA A 48 23.88 -12.46 1.27
N GLY A 49 24.38 -12.21 0.06
CA GLY A 49 24.45 -13.20 -1.02
C GLY A 49 23.27 -13.18 -2.00
N TYR A 50 22.37 -12.20 -1.92
CA TYR A 50 21.29 -12.02 -2.89
C TYR A 50 21.80 -11.47 -4.22
N THR A 51 21.23 -11.93 -5.32
CA THR A 51 21.35 -11.25 -6.61
C THR A 51 20.44 -10.02 -6.55
N THR A 52 21.00 -8.82 -6.71
CA THR A 52 20.29 -7.56 -6.57
C THR A 52 20.25 -6.79 -7.87
N GLU A 53 19.09 -6.24 -8.20
CA GLU A 53 18.86 -5.32 -9.29
C GLU A 53 18.23 -4.03 -8.73
N THR A 54 18.70 -2.88 -9.22
CA THR A 54 18.06 -1.58 -8.98
C THR A 54 17.44 -1.11 -10.28
N ALA A 55 16.15 -0.85 -10.28
CA ALA A 55 15.38 -0.48 -11.46
C ALA A 55 14.58 0.80 -11.20
N SER A 56 14.62 1.72 -12.16
CA SER A 56 13.96 3.03 -12.06
C SER A 56 13.30 3.38 -13.38
N ARG A 57 12.05 3.85 -13.32
CA ARG A 57 11.33 4.41 -14.48
C ARG A 57 11.40 5.93 -14.48
N ALA A 58 11.40 6.55 -13.31
CA ALA A 58 11.52 7.98 -13.11
C ALA A 58 12.78 8.32 -12.32
N GLU A 59 13.39 9.47 -12.59
CA GLU A 59 14.59 9.93 -11.89
C GLU A 59 14.33 10.10 -10.39
N GLY A 60 15.22 9.54 -9.56
CA GLY A 60 15.12 9.59 -8.10
C GLY A 60 14.26 8.48 -7.49
N LEU A 61 13.44 7.78 -8.28
CA LEU A 61 12.55 6.71 -7.80
C LEU A 61 13.17 5.33 -8.04
N ASP A 62 14.20 5.01 -7.25
CA ASP A 62 14.88 3.72 -7.32
C ASP A 62 14.11 2.65 -6.58
N ASN A 63 13.89 1.52 -7.27
CA ASN A 63 13.32 0.29 -6.71
C ASN A 63 14.40 -0.79 -6.64
N VAL A 64 14.38 -1.61 -5.62
CA VAL A 64 15.30 -2.73 -5.45
C VAL A 64 14.54 -4.05 -5.58
N VAL A 65 15.10 -4.97 -6.35
CA VAL A 65 14.69 -6.37 -6.41
C VAL A 65 15.90 -7.22 -5.99
N ALA A 66 15.77 -8.02 -4.95
CA ALA A 66 16.84 -8.88 -4.46
C ALA A 66 16.33 -10.30 -4.31
N THR A 67 16.97 -11.27 -4.96
CA THR A 67 16.52 -12.65 -5.06
C THR A 67 17.56 -13.66 -4.57
N LEU A 68 17.11 -14.64 -3.78
CA LEU A 68 17.89 -15.79 -3.34
C LEU A 68 17.12 -17.10 -3.64
N GLY A 69 17.82 -18.14 -4.09
CA GLY A 69 17.22 -19.39 -4.53
C GLY A 69 16.78 -19.37 -6.00
N SER A 70 16.09 -20.43 -6.43
CA SER A 70 15.60 -20.58 -7.81
C SER A 70 14.43 -21.57 -7.87
N GLY A 71 13.60 -21.47 -8.92
CA GLY A 71 12.42 -22.33 -9.11
C GLY A 71 11.18 -21.82 -8.38
N GLU A 72 10.23 -22.72 -8.11
CA GLU A 72 8.94 -22.44 -7.50
C GLU A 72 8.79 -23.17 -6.16
N PRO A 73 7.99 -22.59 -5.22
CA PRO A 73 7.26 -21.33 -5.34
C PRO A 73 8.17 -20.10 -5.28
N TRP A 74 7.76 -19.00 -5.91
CA TRP A 74 8.40 -17.70 -5.78
C TRP A 74 7.64 -16.83 -4.79
N ILE A 75 8.23 -16.61 -3.62
CA ILE A 75 7.69 -15.70 -2.60
C ILE A 75 8.35 -14.35 -2.75
N VAL A 76 7.54 -13.29 -2.83
CA VAL A 76 8.03 -11.91 -2.84
C VAL A 76 7.54 -11.18 -1.60
N PHE A 77 8.48 -10.65 -0.84
CA PHE A 77 8.25 -9.67 0.21
C PHE A 77 8.39 -8.27 -0.40
N ASN A 78 7.29 -7.53 -0.43
CA ASN A 78 7.23 -6.19 -0.99
C ASN A 78 6.97 -5.18 0.13
N VAL A 79 7.66 -4.05 0.12
CA VAL A 79 7.38 -2.93 1.00
C VAL A 79 7.84 -1.63 0.35
N HIS A 80 7.06 -0.56 0.54
CA HIS A 80 7.48 0.74 0.04
C HIS A 80 8.51 1.40 0.95
N ALA A 81 9.38 2.17 0.33
CA ALA A 81 10.49 2.89 0.96
C ALA A 81 10.24 4.40 1.06
N ASP A 82 9.29 4.91 0.27
CA ASP A 82 8.87 6.30 0.32
C ASP A 82 8.00 6.58 1.55
N THR A 83 7.91 7.84 1.93
CA THR A 83 7.08 8.34 3.04
C THR A 83 6.39 9.63 2.63
N VAL A 84 5.26 9.95 3.25
CA VAL A 84 4.70 11.29 3.18
C VAL A 84 5.63 12.33 3.79
N ASP A 85 5.34 13.63 3.59
CA ASP A 85 6.08 14.72 4.23
C ASP A 85 5.89 14.69 5.75
N ALA A 86 6.94 15.11 6.49
CA ALA A 86 6.91 15.15 7.95
C ALA A 86 5.93 16.20 8.54
N GLY A 87 5.36 17.03 7.70
CA GLY A 87 4.48 18.12 8.12
C GLY A 87 5.21 19.18 8.92
N ASN A 88 4.53 19.74 9.93
CA ASN A 88 5.11 20.77 10.76
C ASN A 88 6.14 20.17 11.74
N ARG A 89 7.42 20.51 11.56
CA ARG A 89 8.52 20.05 12.43
C ARG A 89 8.33 20.38 13.91
N ALA A 90 7.60 21.45 14.23
CA ALA A 90 7.35 21.85 15.62
C ALA A 90 6.40 20.88 16.37
N ASP A 91 5.68 20.01 15.65
CA ASP A 91 4.79 19.02 16.25
C ASP A 91 5.53 17.73 16.63
N TRP A 92 6.80 17.58 16.21
CA TRP A 92 7.66 16.47 16.55
C TRP A 92 8.45 16.71 17.81
N ARG A 93 8.51 15.71 18.69
CA ARG A 93 9.34 15.74 19.92
C ARG A 93 10.83 15.55 19.66
N THR A 94 11.14 14.77 18.60
CA THR A 94 12.50 14.48 18.12
C THR A 94 12.60 14.82 16.65
N ASP A 95 13.79 14.86 16.06
CA ASP A 95 13.90 15.00 14.60
C ASP A 95 13.25 13.79 13.91
N PRO A 96 12.25 13.99 13.02
CA PRO A 96 11.57 12.90 12.32
C PRO A 96 12.52 11.99 11.51
N PHE A 97 13.73 12.42 11.21
CA PHE A 97 14.72 11.67 10.46
C PHE A 97 15.87 11.09 11.30
N GLU A 98 15.74 11.05 12.62
CA GLU A 98 16.78 10.45 13.49
C GLU A 98 16.53 8.98 13.83
N GLY A 99 15.29 8.54 13.92
CA GLY A 99 14.95 7.17 14.35
C GLY A 99 15.32 6.92 15.82
N VAL A 100 14.72 7.68 16.72
CA VAL A 100 15.07 7.68 18.15
C VAL A 100 14.37 6.55 18.88
N ARG A 101 15.11 5.77 19.69
CA ARG A 101 14.53 4.82 20.62
C ARG A 101 14.03 5.54 21.86
N GLU A 102 12.70 5.55 22.07
CA GLU A 102 12.03 6.06 23.27
C GLU A 102 11.40 4.88 24.04
N GLY A 103 12.09 4.40 25.08
CA GLY A 103 11.63 3.26 25.87
C GLY A 103 11.55 1.98 25.03
N ASP A 104 10.35 1.47 24.85
CA ASP A 104 10.03 0.25 24.09
C ASP A 104 9.63 0.51 22.62
N ARG A 105 9.79 1.74 22.13
CA ARG A 105 9.40 2.15 20.77
C ARG A 105 10.57 2.79 20.01
N VAL A 106 10.48 2.76 18.69
CA VAL A 106 11.31 3.58 17.80
C VAL A 106 10.41 4.66 17.21
N VAL A 107 10.80 5.92 17.37
CA VAL A 107 10.07 7.11 16.90
C VAL A 107 10.78 7.70 15.68
N GLY A 108 10.05 8.08 14.65
CA GLY A 108 10.56 8.75 13.47
C GLY A 108 9.63 8.57 12.28
N LEU A 109 9.82 9.37 11.23
CA LEU A 109 8.98 9.35 10.03
C LEU A 109 9.10 8.02 9.29
N GLY A 110 7.97 7.38 9.01
CA GLY A 110 7.90 6.09 8.39
C GLY A 110 8.13 4.92 9.36
N ALA A 111 8.27 5.16 10.67
CA ALA A 111 8.49 4.10 11.65
C ALA A 111 7.37 3.04 11.61
N ALA A 112 6.12 3.45 11.48
CA ALA A 112 4.98 2.57 11.31
C ALA A 112 4.72 2.29 9.81
N ASN A 113 4.70 3.33 8.96
CA ASN A 113 4.33 3.23 7.55
C ASN A 113 5.44 3.74 6.60
N CYS A 114 6.34 2.88 6.02
CA CYS A 114 6.43 1.42 6.22
C CYS A 114 7.85 0.96 6.56
N LYS A 115 8.74 1.86 7.06
CA LYS A 115 10.15 1.51 7.35
C LYS A 115 10.28 0.45 8.44
N GLY A 116 9.28 0.31 9.34
CA GLY A 116 9.20 -0.80 10.28
C GLY A 116 9.05 -2.15 9.58
N GLY A 117 8.16 -2.23 8.59
CA GLY A 117 8.04 -3.40 7.71
C GLY A 117 9.30 -3.65 6.90
N MET A 118 9.93 -2.59 6.38
CA MET A 118 11.21 -2.68 5.68
C MET A 118 12.34 -3.22 6.58
N ALA A 119 12.39 -2.81 7.85
CA ALA A 119 13.39 -3.30 8.81
C ALA A 119 13.22 -4.81 9.08
N THR A 120 11.98 -5.27 9.24
CA THR A 120 11.70 -6.71 9.42
C THR A 120 12.04 -7.51 8.15
N HIS A 121 11.76 -7.00 6.96
CA HIS A 121 12.13 -7.65 5.70
C HIS A 121 13.65 -7.73 5.48
N LEU A 122 14.40 -6.67 5.82
CA LEU A 122 15.87 -6.70 5.74
C LEU A 122 16.47 -7.71 6.72
N TRP A 123 15.99 -7.74 7.96
CA TRP A 123 16.42 -8.74 8.92
C TRP A 123 16.05 -10.16 8.48
N LEU A 124 14.82 -10.35 7.97
CA LEU A 124 14.36 -11.64 7.45
C LEU A 124 15.27 -12.14 6.33
N ALA A 125 15.67 -11.24 5.42
CA ALA A 125 16.57 -11.59 4.32
C ALA A 125 17.94 -12.07 4.82
N ASP A 126 18.52 -11.37 5.79
CA ASP A 126 19.79 -11.77 6.41
C ASP A 126 19.66 -13.14 7.12
N GLU A 127 18.56 -13.36 7.84
CA GLU A 127 18.28 -14.62 8.55
C GLU A 127 18.12 -15.80 7.60
N ILE A 128 17.38 -15.62 6.49
CA ILE A 128 17.24 -16.65 5.44
C ILE A 128 18.60 -17.00 4.86
N ALA A 129 19.42 -16.00 4.52
CA ALA A 129 20.75 -16.23 3.98
C ALA A 129 21.68 -16.91 4.99
N ARG A 130 21.62 -16.54 6.28
CA ARG A 130 22.40 -17.16 7.36
C ARG A 130 22.01 -18.61 7.59
N ARG A 131 20.78 -19.00 7.33
CA ARG A 131 20.30 -20.39 7.36
C ARG A 131 20.66 -21.19 6.10
N GLY A 132 21.35 -20.61 5.13
CA GLY A 132 21.76 -21.28 3.89
C GLY A 132 20.84 -21.03 2.69
N GLY A 133 19.76 -20.30 2.88
CA GLY A 133 18.77 -19.99 1.86
C GLY A 133 17.62 -21.01 1.79
N PRO A 134 16.71 -20.85 0.81
CA PRO A 134 15.59 -21.76 0.61
C PRO A 134 16.07 -23.12 0.03
N SER A 135 15.57 -24.23 0.58
CA SER A 135 15.87 -25.58 0.07
C SER A 135 15.06 -25.92 -1.20
N LYS A 136 13.97 -25.19 -1.43
CA LYS A 136 13.13 -25.26 -2.63
C LYS A 136 12.58 -23.89 -2.95
N GLY A 137 12.33 -23.60 -4.24
CA GLY A 137 11.79 -22.32 -4.65
C GLY A 137 12.77 -21.16 -4.49
N ARG A 138 12.26 -19.94 -4.45
CA ARG A 138 13.04 -18.72 -4.29
C ARG A 138 12.29 -17.67 -3.48
N VAL A 139 13.04 -16.80 -2.84
CA VAL A 139 12.52 -15.64 -2.14
C VAL A 139 13.10 -14.36 -2.73
N SER A 140 12.26 -13.35 -2.91
CA SER A 140 12.70 -12.02 -3.30
C SER A 140 12.21 -10.98 -2.32
N PHE A 141 13.02 -9.93 -2.15
CA PHE A 141 12.65 -8.73 -1.41
C PHE A 141 12.61 -7.56 -2.37
N THR A 142 11.50 -6.84 -2.38
CA THR A 142 11.35 -5.62 -3.17
C THR A 142 11.14 -4.43 -2.25
N PHE A 143 11.95 -3.40 -2.44
CA PHE A 143 11.83 -2.12 -1.76
C PHE A 143 11.51 -1.09 -2.81
N VAL A 144 10.29 -0.55 -2.76
CA VAL A 144 9.73 0.21 -3.88
C VAL A 144 9.47 1.67 -3.52
N ALA A 145 9.43 2.49 -4.52
CA ALA A 145 9.07 3.90 -4.48
C ALA A 145 7.59 4.11 -4.84
N ASP A 146 7.09 5.33 -4.69
CA ASP A 146 5.85 5.84 -5.30
C ASP A 146 4.55 5.14 -4.84
N GLU A 147 4.58 4.48 -3.68
CA GLU A 147 3.38 3.86 -3.11
C GLU A 147 2.43 4.92 -2.55
N GLU A 148 2.95 5.89 -1.80
CA GLU A 148 2.22 6.94 -1.10
C GLU A 148 1.48 7.90 -2.05
N THR A 149 1.90 7.96 -3.31
CA THR A 149 1.18 8.70 -4.37
C THR A 149 0.21 7.80 -5.14
N MET A 150 0.16 6.50 -4.82
CA MET A 150 -0.52 5.45 -5.62
C MET A 150 -0.02 5.43 -7.07
N GLY A 151 1.24 5.81 -7.29
CA GLY A 151 1.84 6.04 -8.58
C GLY A 151 2.29 4.77 -9.29
N PRO A 152 2.70 4.92 -10.56
CA PRO A 152 3.05 3.78 -11.40
C PRO A 152 4.55 3.43 -11.37
N ASP A 153 5.40 4.15 -10.61
CA ASP A 153 6.86 4.09 -10.73
C ASP A 153 7.51 3.08 -9.76
N GLY A 154 6.72 2.52 -8.84
CA GLY A 154 7.12 1.51 -7.86
C GLY A 154 6.77 0.08 -8.29
N THR A 155 5.96 -0.59 -7.48
CA THR A 155 5.54 -2.00 -7.66
C THR A 155 4.91 -2.26 -9.03
N ARG A 156 4.08 -1.35 -9.51
CA ARG A 156 3.48 -1.47 -10.84
C ARG A 156 4.54 -1.54 -11.93
N PHE A 157 5.55 -0.67 -11.87
CA PHE A 157 6.66 -0.70 -12.83
C PHE A 157 7.40 -2.04 -12.79
N LEU A 158 7.75 -2.55 -11.61
CA LEU A 158 8.44 -3.83 -11.47
C LEU A 158 7.64 -4.99 -12.08
N ARG A 159 6.31 -5.01 -11.83
CA ARG A 159 5.40 -5.99 -12.40
C ARG A 159 5.32 -5.89 -13.94
N ASP A 160 5.07 -4.70 -14.46
CA ASP A 160 4.88 -4.46 -15.88
C ASP A 160 6.18 -4.73 -16.69
N ALA A 161 7.35 -4.46 -16.09
CA ALA A 161 8.65 -4.81 -16.64
C ALA A 161 8.99 -6.31 -16.55
N GLY A 162 8.17 -7.10 -15.86
CA GLY A 162 8.38 -8.54 -15.69
C GLY A 162 9.48 -8.91 -14.69
N LEU A 163 9.96 -7.95 -13.89
CA LEU A 163 10.97 -8.15 -12.87
C LEU A 163 10.41 -8.90 -11.64
N VAL A 164 9.11 -8.81 -11.41
CA VAL A 164 8.41 -9.45 -10.30
C VAL A 164 7.13 -10.11 -10.80
N ARG A 165 7.05 -11.45 -10.65
CA ARG A 165 5.88 -12.30 -10.97
C ARG A 165 5.77 -13.41 -9.94
N PRO A 166 5.35 -13.11 -8.70
CA PRO A 166 5.32 -14.07 -7.60
C PRO A 166 4.20 -15.10 -7.74
N ASP A 167 4.36 -16.22 -7.05
CA ASP A 167 3.26 -17.13 -6.69
C ASP A 167 2.58 -16.69 -5.39
N ILE A 168 3.37 -16.07 -4.49
CA ILE A 168 2.94 -15.57 -3.18
C ILE A 168 3.53 -14.19 -2.98
N LEU A 169 2.69 -13.21 -2.64
CA LEU A 169 3.08 -11.83 -2.37
C LEU A 169 2.79 -11.46 -0.92
N ILE A 170 3.80 -11.04 -0.20
CA ILE A 170 3.69 -10.54 1.18
C ILE A 170 3.98 -9.04 1.16
N ILE A 171 2.99 -8.23 1.47
CA ILE A 171 3.12 -6.77 1.52
C ILE A 171 3.42 -6.36 2.96
N GLY A 172 4.55 -5.68 3.16
CA GLY A 172 4.89 -5.05 4.43
C GLY A 172 4.07 -3.75 4.60
N ALA A 173 3.15 -3.76 5.56
CA ALA A 173 2.30 -2.61 5.86
C ALA A 173 1.93 -2.57 7.35
N PRO A 174 1.44 -1.44 7.88
CA PRO A 174 1.14 -1.27 9.30
C PRO A 174 -0.17 -1.96 9.70
N THR A 175 -0.13 -3.28 9.89
CA THR A 175 -1.31 -4.08 10.26
C THR A 175 -1.35 -4.48 11.74
N ALA A 176 -0.43 -3.98 12.56
CA ALA A 176 -0.23 -4.39 13.95
C ALA A 176 -0.10 -5.92 14.08
N ASN A 177 0.67 -6.54 13.17
CA ASN A 177 0.89 -8.00 13.05
C ASN A 177 -0.39 -8.83 12.89
N ARG A 178 -1.48 -8.23 12.43
CA ARG A 178 -2.70 -8.95 11.99
C ARG A 178 -2.60 -9.23 10.49
N MET A 179 -3.11 -10.36 10.06
CA MET A 179 -3.18 -10.67 8.63
C MET A 179 -4.32 -9.93 7.95
N VAL A 180 -4.02 -9.23 6.85
CA VAL A 180 -5.01 -8.75 5.88
C VAL A 180 -4.87 -9.59 4.62
N VAL A 181 -5.90 -10.36 4.31
CA VAL A 181 -5.97 -11.26 3.15
C VAL A 181 -7.09 -10.85 2.19
N THR A 182 -7.80 -9.81 2.54
CA THR A 182 -8.90 -9.24 1.74
C THR A 182 -8.79 -7.73 1.76
N GLU A 183 -8.68 -7.12 0.59
CA GLU A 183 -8.58 -5.69 0.40
C GLU A 183 -9.52 -5.21 -0.68
N ARG A 184 -10.14 -4.06 -0.46
CA ARG A 184 -11.03 -3.44 -1.43
C ARG A 184 -10.25 -2.85 -2.60
N GLY A 185 -10.80 -2.95 -3.81
CA GLY A 185 -10.35 -2.20 -4.97
C GLY A 185 -10.62 -0.70 -4.81
N VAL A 186 -9.98 0.09 -5.66
CA VAL A 186 -10.08 1.54 -5.68
C VAL A 186 -10.31 2.03 -7.10
N LEU A 187 -11.17 3.04 -7.23
CA LEU A 187 -11.44 3.71 -8.50
C LEU A 187 -11.61 5.21 -8.25
N TRP A 188 -10.70 6.00 -8.81
CA TRP A 188 -10.82 7.47 -8.82
C TRP A 188 -11.31 7.96 -10.17
N VAL A 189 -12.36 8.76 -10.13
CA VAL A 189 -13.00 9.30 -11.33
C VAL A 189 -13.08 10.81 -11.23
N ARG A 190 -12.64 11.50 -12.27
CA ARG A 190 -12.89 12.94 -12.48
C ARG A 190 -14.07 13.11 -13.39
N ILE A 191 -14.97 14.00 -13.00
CA ILE A 191 -16.08 14.48 -13.82
C ILE A 191 -15.85 15.96 -14.07
N THR A 192 -15.92 16.36 -15.32
CA THR A 192 -15.78 17.76 -15.73
C THR A 192 -17.06 18.20 -16.42
N THR A 193 -17.61 19.35 -16.02
CA THR A 193 -18.73 19.99 -16.69
C THR A 193 -18.28 21.29 -17.31
N THR A 194 -18.73 21.56 -18.53
CA THR A 194 -18.50 22.79 -19.28
C THR A 194 -19.80 23.53 -19.50
N GLY A 195 -19.71 24.84 -19.56
CA GLY A 195 -20.82 25.74 -19.79
C GLY A 195 -20.38 26.97 -20.60
N ARG A 196 -21.10 28.08 -20.44
CA ARG A 196 -20.78 29.34 -21.10
C ARG A 196 -20.81 30.49 -20.07
N GLY A 197 -19.70 31.25 -19.99
CA GLY A 197 -19.59 32.39 -19.12
C GLY A 197 -20.53 33.55 -19.55
N ALA A 198 -21.09 34.26 -18.57
CA ALA A 198 -21.87 35.46 -18.74
C ALA A 198 -21.79 36.32 -17.48
N HIS A 199 -22.29 37.55 -17.55
CA HIS A 199 -22.46 38.40 -16.37
C HIS A 199 -23.57 37.83 -15.47
N ALA A 200 -23.36 37.72 -14.16
CA ALA A 200 -24.35 37.15 -13.25
C ALA A 200 -25.69 37.93 -13.18
N GLY A 201 -25.71 39.19 -13.60
CA GLY A 201 -26.93 40.01 -13.73
C GLY A 201 -27.83 39.60 -14.91
N ASP A 202 -27.30 38.82 -15.86
CA ASP A 202 -28.05 38.22 -16.97
C ASP A 202 -27.63 36.72 -17.10
N PRO A 203 -28.06 35.89 -16.17
CA PRO A 203 -27.60 34.49 -16.11
C PRO A 203 -28.07 33.63 -17.30
N ASP A 204 -29.17 34.02 -17.96
CA ASP A 204 -29.76 33.33 -19.11
C ASP A 204 -28.91 33.50 -20.38
N ALA A 205 -28.05 34.51 -20.44
CA ALA A 205 -27.05 34.67 -21.49
C ALA A 205 -25.89 33.68 -21.35
N GLY A 206 -25.77 33.02 -20.20
CA GLY A 206 -24.76 32.01 -19.90
C GLY A 206 -25.30 30.58 -19.87
N ASP A 207 -24.41 29.64 -19.40
CA ASP A 207 -24.77 28.27 -19.07
C ASP A 207 -23.90 27.85 -17.90
N ASN A 208 -24.50 27.61 -16.74
CA ASN A 208 -23.80 27.45 -15.47
C ASN A 208 -23.28 26.04 -15.25
N ALA A 209 -21.95 25.84 -15.40
CA ALA A 209 -21.30 24.58 -15.21
C ALA A 209 -21.40 24.03 -13.77
N ILE A 210 -21.45 24.88 -12.74
CA ILE A 210 -21.62 24.43 -11.34
C ILE A 210 -23.04 23.85 -11.14
N VAL A 211 -24.07 24.52 -11.67
CA VAL A 211 -25.45 24.00 -11.58
C VAL A 211 -25.58 22.67 -12.31
N ARG A 212 -24.92 22.54 -13.47
CA ARG A 212 -24.82 21.26 -14.21
C ARG A 212 -24.16 20.18 -13.37
N MET A 213 -23.00 20.47 -12.75
CA MET A 213 -22.32 19.52 -11.85
C MET A 213 -23.22 19.11 -10.69
N GLY A 214 -24.00 20.03 -10.12
CA GLY A 214 -24.95 19.70 -9.06
C GLY A 214 -26.01 18.67 -9.49
N ARG A 215 -26.49 18.74 -10.75
CA ARG A 215 -27.41 17.71 -11.29
C ARG A 215 -26.72 16.36 -11.48
N VAL A 216 -25.48 16.37 -11.98
CA VAL A 216 -24.68 15.14 -12.14
C VAL A 216 -24.40 14.48 -10.79
N ILE A 217 -23.98 15.24 -9.78
CA ILE A 217 -23.74 14.72 -8.43
C ILE A 217 -25.02 14.10 -7.87
N ARG A 218 -26.17 14.78 -8.00
CA ARG A 218 -27.45 14.25 -7.55
C ARG A 218 -27.83 12.95 -8.27
N ALA A 219 -27.61 12.87 -9.58
CA ALA A 219 -27.86 11.64 -10.34
C ALA A 219 -27.01 10.47 -9.84
N LEU A 220 -25.74 10.73 -9.45
CA LEU A 220 -24.87 9.73 -8.85
C LEU A 220 -25.35 9.31 -7.46
N GLU A 221 -25.70 10.25 -6.59
CA GLU A 221 -26.23 9.95 -5.26
C GLU A 221 -27.53 9.13 -5.32
N ASP A 222 -28.47 9.55 -6.17
CA ASP A 222 -29.77 8.88 -6.32
C ASP A 222 -29.64 7.52 -7.06
N GLY A 223 -28.73 7.40 -8.04
CA GLY A 223 -28.58 6.21 -8.89
C GLY A 223 -27.60 5.17 -8.37
N LEU A 224 -26.47 5.57 -7.79
CA LEU A 224 -25.42 4.69 -7.34
C LEU A 224 -25.50 4.43 -5.83
N GLY A 225 -25.78 5.43 -5.02
CA GLY A 225 -25.78 5.33 -3.55
C GLY A 225 -26.60 4.13 -3.02
N PRO A 226 -27.88 3.97 -3.38
CA PRO A 226 -28.68 2.83 -2.94
C PRO A 226 -28.11 1.46 -3.34
N ARG A 227 -27.56 1.35 -4.56
CA ARG A 227 -26.93 0.12 -5.06
C ARG A 227 -25.68 -0.26 -4.24
N LEU A 228 -24.85 0.74 -3.89
CA LEU A 228 -23.65 0.52 -3.09
C LEU A 228 -23.99 0.12 -1.65
N ALA A 229 -25.08 0.66 -1.09
CA ALA A 229 -25.52 0.33 0.26
C ALA A 229 -25.87 -1.17 0.40
N GLU A 230 -26.30 -1.82 -0.70
CA GLU A 230 -26.64 -3.25 -0.75
C GLU A 230 -25.39 -4.12 -1.02
N ARG A 231 -24.29 -3.57 -1.55
CA ARG A 231 -23.08 -4.31 -1.86
C ARG A 231 -22.20 -4.43 -0.61
N ARG A 232 -22.32 -5.57 0.06
CA ARG A 232 -21.59 -5.89 1.30
C ARG A 232 -21.03 -7.31 1.26
N ASP A 233 -19.87 -7.47 1.86
CA ASP A 233 -19.23 -8.76 2.13
C ASP A 233 -18.66 -8.71 3.57
N GLY A 234 -19.37 -9.34 4.50
CA GLY A 234 -19.05 -9.26 5.93
C GLY A 234 -19.01 -7.82 6.44
N ALA A 235 -17.86 -7.40 6.92
CA ALA A 235 -17.62 -6.03 7.41
C ALA A 235 -17.31 -5.02 6.29
N LEU A 236 -16.97 -5.51 5.09
CA LEU A 236 -16.65 -4.65 3.94
C LEU A 236 -17.92 -4.19 3.23
N ALA A 237 -17.84 -3.00 2.65
CA ALA A 237 -18.89 -2.42 1.81
C ALA A 237 -18.27 -1.68 0.63
N SER A 238 -18.96 -1.70 -0.52
CA SER A 238 -18.68 -0.75 -1.59
C SER A 238 -19.09 0.65 -1.16
N THR A 239 -18.26 1.65 -1.47
CA THR A 239 -18.51 3.04 -1.08
C THR A 239 -18.19 4.01 -2.20
N MET A 240 -18.81 5.18 -2.16
CA MET A 240 -18.48 6.31 -3.01
C MET A 240 -18.34 7.57 -2.13
N ASN A 241 -17.29 8.32 -2.33
CA ASN A 241 -17.05 9.60 -1.68
C ASN A 241 -16.75 10.68 -2.73
N LEU A 242 -17.44 11.79 -2.66
CA LEU A 242 -17.10 13.00 -3.41
C LEU A 242 -16.00 13.73 -2.65
N GLY A 243 -14.75 13.52 -3.07
CA GLY A 243 -13.56 14.01 -2.35
C GLY A 243 -13.17 15.44 -2.70
N LEU A 244 -13.52 15.90 -3.93
CA LEU A 244 -13.13 17.22 -4.39
C LEU A 244 -14.16 17.80 -5.35
N ILE A 245 -14.44 19.11 -5.23
CA ILE A 245 -15.20 19.89 -6.20
C ILE A 245 -14.56 21.28 -6.36
N ARG A 246 -14.42 21.75 -7.60
CA ARG A 246 -13.90 23.09 -7.93
C ARG A 246 -14.66 23.66 -9.11
N GLY A 247 -15.11 24.91 -9.01
CA GLY A 247 -15.82 25.58 -10.10
C GLY A 247 -16.00 27.08 -9.88
N GLY A 248 -16.06 27.82 -10.99
CA GLY A 248 -16.21 29.27 -10.97
C GLY A 248 -14.93 30.03 -10.58
N ASN A 249 -14.94 31.35 -10.88
CA ASN A 249 -13.81 32.23 -10.59
C ASN A 249 -14.23 33.45 -9.76
N ASN A 250 -15.48 33.91 -9.92
CA ASN A 250 -16.01 35.09 -9.21
C ASN A 250 -17.54 35.00 -9.13
N THR A 251 -18.12 35.57 -8.06
CA THR A 251 -19.55 35.50 -7.77
C THR A 251 -20.39 36.24 -8.85
N ASN A 252 -19.87 37.30 -9.48
CA ASN A 252 -20.56 38.06 -10.50
C ASN A 252 -20.45 37.53 -11.95
N VAL A 253 -19.98 36.26 -12.10
CA VAL A 253 -19.80 35.58 -13.39
C VAL A 253 -20.52 34.24 -13.37
N VAL A 254 -21.26 33.91 -14.44
CA VAL A 254 -21.78 32.56 -14.66
C VAL A 254 -20.59 31.61 -14.94
N PRO A 255 -20.38 30.54 -14.13
CA PRO A 255 -19.24 29.67 -14.31
C PRO A 255 -19.25 28.87 -15.61
N ALA A 256 -18.16 28.93 -16.39
CA ALA A 256 -18.00 28.17 -17.62
C ALA A 256 -17.40 26.77 -17.41
N GLY A 257 -16.93 26.46 -16.21
CA GLY A 257 -16.33 25.16 -15.90
C GLY A 257 -16.50 24.75 -14.44
N CYS A 258 -16.66 23.45 -14.19
CA CYS A 258 -16.62 22.82 -12.88
C CYS A 258 -16.04 21.41 -13.01
N LEU A 259 -15.28 20.98 -12.02
CA LEU A 259 -14.80 19.60 -11.90
C LEU A 259 -15.13 19.03 -10.52
N ALA A 260 -15.34 17.72 -10.47
CA ALA A 260 -15.48 16.94 -9.25
C ALA A 260 -14.64 15.68 -9.35
N GLU A 261 -14.13 15.20 -8.21
CA GLU A 261 -13.40 13.93 -8.13
C GLU A 261 -14.04 13.02 -7.08
N ILE A 262 -14.17 11.76 -7.46
CA ILE A 262 -14.84 10.72 -6.69
C ILE A 262 -13.84 9.63 -6.38
N ASP A 263 -13.81 9.15 -5.12
CA ASP A 263 -13.21 7.90 -4.67
C ASP A 263 -14.31 6.86 -4.52
N ARG A 264 -14.23 5.77 -5.27
CA ARG A 264 -15.09 4.60 -5.13
C ARG A 264 -14.26 3.41 -4.64
N ARG A 265 -14.72 2.75 -3.58
CA ARG A 265 -14.13 1.51 -3.08
C ARG A 265 -14.96 0.32 -3.56
N LEU A 266 -14.27 -0.70 -4.07
CA LEU A 266 -14.85 -1.88 -4.70
C LEU A 266 -14.66 -3.09 -3.78
N LEU A 267 -15.67 -3.93 -3.63
CA LEU A 267 -15.49 -5.23 -3.00
C LEU A 267 -14.62 -6.14 -3.87
N PRO A 268 -13.87 -7.10 -3.31
CA PRO A 268 -13.28 -8.17 -4.09
C PRO A 268 -14.33 -8.86 -4.97
N GLY A 269 -14.01 -9.02 -6.24
CA GLY A 269 -14.94 -9.55 -7.24
C GLY A 269 -15.79 -8.51 -7.97
N GLU A 270 -15.80 -7.24 -7.53
CA GLU A 270 -16.27 -6.14 -8.39
C GLU A 270 -15.17 -5.78 -9.38
N ASP A 271 -15.52 -5.64 -10.64
CA ASP A 271 -14.60 -5.27 -11.71
C ASP A 271 -14.50 -3.75 -11.84
N VAL A 272 -13.29 -3.21 -11.89
CA VAL A 272 -13.02 -1.77 -11.93
C VAL A 272 -13.51 -1.12 -13.22
N ASP A 273 -13.46 -1.83 -14.36
CA ASP A 273 -13.93 -1.31 -15.64
C ASP A 273 -15.46 -1.24 -15.66
N ALA A 274 -16.12 -2.27 -15.12
CA ALA A 274 -17.58 -2.29 -14.95
C ALA A 274 -18.04 -1.18 -13.98
N ALA A 275 -17.29 -0.95 -12.90
CA ALA A 275 -17.57 0.11 -11.93
C ALA A 275 -17.42 1.51 -12.55
N PHE A 276 -16.41 1.73 -13.40
CA PHE A 276 -16.24 2.97 -14.15
C PHE A 276 -17.39 3.17 -15.16
N ALA A 277 -17.76 2.12 -15.89
CA ALA A 277 -18.88 2.14 -16.83
C ALA A 277 -20.22 2.46 -16.13
N GLU A 278 -20.47 1.93 -14.93
CA GLU A 278 -21.65 2.24 -14.12
C GLU A 278 -21.74 3.73 -13.77
N ILE A 279 -20.62 4.36 -13.39
CA ILE A 279 -20.55 5.81 -13.13
C ILE A 279 -20.82 6.58 -14.43
N ALA A 280 -20.14 6.21 -15.52
CA ALA A 280 -20.28 6.90 -16.81
C ALA A 280 -21.73 6.85 -17.33
N GLU A 281 -22.39 5.69 -17.22
CA GLU A 281 -23.79 5.53 -17.61
C GLU A 281 -24.75 6.41 -16.80
N ILE A 282 -24.54 6.52 -15.48
CA ILE A 282 -25.37 7.39 -14.63
C ILE A 282 -25.16 8.84 -15.00
N VAL A 283 -23.91 9.27 -15.24
CA VAL A 283 -23.56 10.62 -15.67
C VAL A 283 -24.22 10.96 -17.02
N GLU A 284 -24.20 10.05 -17.98
CA GLU A 284 -24.85 10.22 -19.29
C GLU A 284 -26.38 10.35 -19.12
N ARG A 285 -26.97 9.53 -18.26
CA ARG A 285 -28.42 9.59 -17.95
C ARG A 285 -28.84 10.82 -17.16
N ALA A 286 -27.91 11.62 -16.62
CA ALA A 286 -28.25 12.89 -15.97
C ALA A 286 -28.89 13.92 -16.92
N GLY A 287 -28.89 13.63 -18.25
CA GLY A 287 -29.62 14.38 -19.25
C GLY A 287 -29.01 15.73 -19.60
N GLU A 288 -27.71 15.89 -19.38
CA GLU A 288 -27.00 17.09 -19.79
C GLU A 288 -26.72 17.07 -21.31
N PRO A 289 -26.64 18.27 -21.96
CA PRO A 289 -26.37 18.33 -23.39
C PRO A 289 -25.05 17.63 -23.77
N ASP A 290 -25.04 16.98 -24.94
CA ASP A 290 -23.88 16.27 -25.45
C ASP A 290 -22.60 17.10 -25.44
N GLY A 291 -21.51 16.47 -25.01
CA GLY A 291 -20.18 17.10 -24.95
C GLY A 291 -19.99 18.10 -23.81
N THR A 292 -21.01 18.33 -22.95
CA THR A 292 -20.92 19.27 -21.82
C THR A 292 -20.47 18.60 -20.53
N VAL A 293 -20.48 17.26 -20.47
CA VAL A 293 -19.99 16.48 -19.34
C VAL A 293 -18.99 15.43 -19.84
N ARG A 294 -17.88 15.28 -19.15
CA ARG A 294 -16.85 14.27 -19.41
C ARG A 294 -16.51 13.54 -18.15
N THR A 295 -16.40 12.22 -18.22
CA THR A 295 -15.86 11.34 -17.19
C THR A 295 -14.47 10.87 -17.59
N GLU A 296 -13.55 10.80 -16.63
CA GLU A 296 -12.17 10.34 -16.82
C GLU A 296 -11.77 9.49 -15.64
N ARG A 297 -11.23 8.29 -15.88
CA ARG A 297 -10.63 7.48 -14.85
C ARG A 297 -9.22 7.98 -14.54
N LEU A 298 -8.99 8.40 -13.30
CA LEU A 298 -7.68 8.84 -12.82
C LEU A 298 -6.84 7.65 -12.33
N LEU A 299 -7.49 6.74 -11.60
CA LEU A 299 -6.88 5.55 -11.03
C LEU A 299 -7.91 4.43 -11.02
N GLY A 300 -7.44 3.18 -11.12
CA GLY A 300 -8.30 2.01 -10.96
C GLY A 300 -7.52 0.74 -10.72
N ALA A 301 -7.95 -0.03 -9.72
CA ALA A 301 -7.45 -1.37 -9.42
C ALA A 301 -8.55 -2.21 -8.79
N ASN A 302 -8.57 -3.50 -9.09
CA ASN A 302 -9.46 -4.47 -8.45
C ASN A 302 -9.05 -4.75 -7.01
N GLY A 303 -9.99 -5.23 -6.19
CA GLY A 303 -9.70 -5.78 -4.87
C GLY A 303 -9.25 -7.24 -4.97
N PHE A 304 -8.64 -7.73 -3.91
CA PHE A 304 -8.23 -9.13 -3.83
C PHE A 304 -8.76 -9.81 -2.57
N SER A 305 -8.84 -11.15 -2.61
CA SER A 305 -9.14 -11.98 -1.45
C SER A 305 -8.41 -13.32 -1.59
N ALA A 306 -7.63 -13.71 -0.59
CA ALA A 306 -6.94 -14.98 -0.54
C ALA A 306 -7.69 -16.02 0.30
N PRO A 307 -7.61 -17.32 -0.03
CA PRO A 307 -8.16 -18.40 0.78
C PRO A 307 -7.51 -18.44 2.18
N VAL A 308 -8.33 -18.59 3.23
CA VAL A 308 -7.83 -18.50 4.63
C VAL A 308 -7.32 -19.83 5.22
N ASP A 309 -7.59 -20.96 4.56
CA ASP A 309 -7.40 -22.31 5.12
C ASP A 309 -6.24 -23.09 4.46
N ARG A 310 -5.49 -22.49 3.55
CA ARG A 310 -4.43 -23.16 2.79
C ARG A 310 -3.33 -22.20 2.38
N GLY A 311 -2.25 -22.77 1.80
CA GLY A 311 -1.15 -22.04 1.22
C GLY A 311 -0.38 -21.16 2.21
N ALA A 312 0.00 -20.00 1.77
CA ALA A 312 0.77 -19.05 2.57
C ALA A 312 -0.04 -18.49 3.75
N VAL A 313 -1.35 -18.29 3.57
CA VAL A 313 -2.22 -17.79 4.66
C VAL A 313 -2.25 -18.78 5.83
N ALA A 314 -2.36 -20.09 5.55
CA ALA A 314 -2.33 -21.10 6.59
C ALA A 314 -0.95 -21.16 7.29
N ALA A 315 0.16 -21.03 6.54
CA ALA A 315 1.52 -21.02 7.10
C ALA A 315 1.72 -19.80 8.02
N PHE A 316 1.32 -18.62 7.60
CA PHE A 316 1.35 -17.42 8.44
C PHE A 316 0.43 -17.53 9.67
N GLY A 317 -0.77 -18.11 9.49
CA GLY A 317 -1.71 -18.37 10.58
C GLY A 317 -1.12 -19.24 11.67
N ALA A 318 -0.47 -20.36 11.27
CA ALA A 318 0.22 -21.26 12.19
C ALA A 318 1.41 -20.59 12.90
N ALA A 319 2.18 -19.77 12.17
CA ALA A 319 3.29 -19.01 12.75
C ALA A 319 2.82 -17.97 13.78
N ILE A 320 1.72 -17.25 13.50
CA ILE A 320 1.09 -16.32 14.44
C ILE A 320 0.63 -17.05 15.70
N GLU A 321 -0.11 -18.17 15.55
CA GLU A 321 -0.59 -18.96 16.68
C GLU A 321 0.58 -19.51 17.50
N GLY A 322 1.61 -20.03 16.84
CA GLY A 322 2.83 -20.51 17.51
C GLY A 322 3.56 -19.43 18.29
N ARG A 323 3.59 -18.19 17.79
CA ARG A 323 4.25 -17.04 18.43
C ARG A 323 3.42 -16.45 19.57
N THR A 324 2.11 -16.32 19.37
CA THR A 324 1.24 -15.55 20.28
C THR A 324 0.40 -16.43 21.22
N GLY A 325 0.27 -17.72 20.92
CA GLY A 325 -0.64 -18.63 21.60
C GLY A 325 -2.13 -18.41 21.26
N VAL A 326 -2.41 -17.54 20.28
CA VAL A 326 -3.77 -17.18 19.87
C VAL A 326 -3.90 -17.37 18.36
N ALA A 327 -5.02 -17.95 17.91
CA ALA A 327 -5.31 -18.11 16.49
C ALA A 327 -5.23 -16.76 15.75
N ALA A 328 -4.71 -16.80 14.53
CA ALA A 328 -4.53 -15.60 13.74
C ALA A 328 -5.82 -14.82 13.53
N ALA A 329 -5.79 -13.53 13.82
CA ALA A 329 -6.90 -12.63 13.55
C ALA A 329 -6.74 -12.01 12.15
N PHE A 330 -7.82 -12.01 11.39
CA PHE A 330 -7.90 -11.31 10.12
C PHE A 330 -8.36 -9.88 10.34
N ALA A 331 -7.63 -8.94 9.74
CA ALA A 331 -7.98 -7.53 9.74
C ALA A 331 -8.47 -7.10 8.36
N HIS A 332 -9.15 -5.97 8.31
CA HIS A 332 -9.51 -5.27 7.08
C HIS A 332 -8.78 -3.93 7.08
N THR A 333 -8.14 -3.58 5.98
CA THR A 333 -7.58 -2.24 5.80
C THR A 333 -8.60 -1.31 5.16
N ILE A 334 -8.53 -0.04 5.53
CA ILE A 334 -9.28 1.03 4.87
C ILE A 334 -8.52 1.57 3.65
N GLY A 335 -7.21 1.39 3.63
CA GLY A 335 -6.31 1.75 2.54
C GLY A 335 -6.36 0.80 1.34
N ALA A 336 -5.45 1.00 0.42
CA ALA A 336 -5.18 0.13 -0.71
C ALA A 336 -3.66 -0.02 -0.84
N SER A 337 -3.16 -1.24 -0.63
CA SER A 337 -1.74 -1.56 -0.71
C SER A 337 -1.29 -1.82 -2.15
N ASP A 338 0.01 -2.01 -2.35
CA ASP A 338 0.57 -2.43 -3.64
C ASP A 338 0.11 -3.82 -4.09
N GLY A 339 -0.55 -4.58 -3.22
CA GLY A 339 -1.26 -5.82 -3.58
C GLY A 339 -2.28 -5.63 -4.71
N ARG A 340 -2.87 -4.43 -4.82
CA ARG A 340 -3.81 -4.04 -5.89
C ARG A 340 -3.29 -4.30 -7.30
N TYR A 341 -1.98 -4.22 -7.51
CA TYR A 341 -1.38 -4.44 -8.83
C TYR A 341 -1.32 -5.92 -9.24
N PHE A 342 -1.54 -6.83 -8.31
CA PHE A 342 -1.54 -8.28 -8.51
C PHE A 342 -2.91 -8.93 -8.26
N ALA A 343 -3.94 -8.12 -8.00
CA ALA A 343 -5.29 -8.60 -7.66
C ALA A 343 -5.88 -9.57 -8.70
N ASP A 344 -5.54 -9.37 -9.99
CA ASP A 344 -6.04 -10.17 -11.11
C ASP A 344 -5.10 -11.32 -11.52
N ASP A 345 -3.96 -11.49 -10.85
CA ASP A 345 -2.93 -12.47 -11.25
C ASP A 345 -3.21 -13.88 -10.66
N GLY A 346 -4.21 -14.03 -9.81
CA GLY A 346 -4.60 -15.32 -9.22
C GLY A 346 -3.62 -15.87 -8.19
N ILE A 347 -2.77 -15.02 -7.63
CA ILE A 347 -1.76 -15.35 -6.62
C ILE A 347 -2.30 -15.16 -5.20
N GLU A 348 -1.60 -15.73 -4.19
CA GLU A 348 -1.90 -15.45 -2.80
C GLU A 348 -1.27 -14.12 -2.37
N ILE A 349 -2.08 -13.20 -1.83
CA ILE A 349 -1.62 -11.89 -1.33
C ILE A 349 -1.92 -11.80 0.16
N ILE A 350 -0.91 -11.47 0.96
CA ILE A 350 -1.00 -11.22 2.39
C ILE A 350 -0.41 -9.84 2.69
N VAL A 351 -1.15 -9.00 3.40
CA VAL A 351 -0.63 -7.74 3.94
C VAL A 351 -0.37 -7.94 5.42
N PHE A 352 0.88 -7.72 5.86
CA PHE A 352 1.31 -8.04 7.21
C PHE A 352 2.54 -7.22 7.62
N GLY A 353 2.49 -6.60 8.80
CA GLY A 353 3.64 -5.89 9.35
C GLY A 353 3.40 -5.27 10.73
N PRO A 354 4.48 -4.74 11.35
CA PRO A 354 4.52 -4.40 12.78
C PRO A 354 3.88 -3.06 13.16
N GLY A 355 3.72 -2.13 12.22
CA GLY A 355 3.17 -0.81 12.50
C GLY A 355 1.65 -0.85 12.74
N ASP A 356 1.12 0.17 13.36
CA ASP A 356 -0.32 0.42 13.44
C ASP A 356 -0.68 1.54 12.45
N ASP A 357 -1.65 1.29 11.57
CA ASP A 357 -2.13 2.24 10.57
C ASP A 357 -2.63 3.56 11.18
N ALA A 358 -3.13 3.51 12.42
CA ALA A 358 -3.56 4.69 13.15
C ALA A 358 -2.40 5.62 13.57
N GLU A 359 -1.15 5.13 13.57
CA GLU A 359 0.04 5.92 13.91
C GLU A 359 0.75 6.47 12.66
N GLY A 360 0.46 5.94 11.48
CA GLY A 360 1.04 6.41 10.23
C GLY A 360 0.58 7.82 9.85
N HIS A 361 1.41 8.53 9.06
CA HIS A 361 1.13 9.89 8.55
C HIS A 361 0.90 10.97 9.63
N ALA A 362 1.38 10.73 10.85
CA ALA A 362 1.21 11.64 11.98
C ALA A 362 2.56 12.05 12.59
N ALA A 363 2.61 13.23 13.19
CA ALA A 363 3.80 13.63 13.95
C ALA A 363 4.03 12.69 15.16
N ASN A 364 5.29 12.36 15.42
CA ASN A 364 5.73 11.39 16.43
C ASN A 364 5.32 9.95 16.11
N GLU A 365 5.14 9.65 14.83
CA GLU A 365 4.96 8.29 14.32
C GLU A 365 5.99 7.35 14.95
N SER A 366 5.55 6.16 15.36
CA SER A 366 6.41 5.23 16.09
C SER A 366 5.93 3.78 15.94
N VAL A 367 6.81 2.83 16.23
CA VAL A 367 6.49 1.41 16.24
C VAL A 367 7.03 0.75 17.51
N PRO A 368 6.25 -0.15 18.18
CA PRO A 368 6.75 -0.92 19.30
C PRO A 368 7.85 -1.89 18.84
N ILE A 369 8.97 -1.95 19.57
CA ILE A 369 10.08 -2.87 19.26
C ILE A 369 9.62 -4.33 19.37
N ALA A 370 8.75 -4.64 20.34
CA ALA A 370 8.15 -5.97 20.45
C ALA A 370 7.37 -6.37 19.19
N ALA A 371 6.66 -5.42 18.57
CA ALA A 371 5.93 -5.69 17.32
C ALA A 371 6.87 -6.00 16.15
N LEU A 372 8.04 -5.33 16.08
CA LEU A 372 9.09 -5.66 15.11
C LEU A 372 9.62 -7.09 15.32
N VAL A 373 9.89 -7.47 16.56
CA VAL A 373 10.36 -8.82 16.94
C VAL A 373 9.32 -9.86 16.56
N ASP A 374 8.05 -9.65 16.89
CA ASP A 374 6.98 -10.59 16.58
C ASP A 374 6.81 -10.75 15.06
N ALA A 375 6.82 -9.64 14.29
CA ALA A 375 6.73 -9.69 12.84
C ALA A 375 7.89 -10.50 12.23
N ALA A 376 9.12 -10.23 12.66
CA ALA A 376 10.31 -10.93 12.18
C ALA A 376 10.25 -12.44 12.47
N ARG A 377 9.82 -12.82 13.67
CA ARG A 377 9.68 -14.21 14.09
C ARG A 377 8.58 -14.95 13.34
N ILE A 378 7.43 -14.32 13.16
CA ILE A 378 6.29 -14.89 12.40
C ILE A 378 6.70 -15.09 10.94
N GLN A 379 7.35 -14.12 10.33
CA GLN A 379 7.75 -14.19 8.92
C GLN A 379 8.78 -15.30 8.68
N ILE A 380 9.80 -15.47 9.55
CA ILE A 380 10.82 -16.51 9.35
C ILE A 380 10.24 -17.92 9.52
N GLU A 381 9.31 -18.13 10.46
CA GLU A 381 8.64 -19.42 10.66
C GLU A 381 7.72 -19.77 9.46
N ALA A 382 6.99 -18.76 8.93
CA ALA A 382 6.16 -18.94 7.75
C ALA A 382 7.01 -19.28 6.51
N VAL A 383 8.13 -18.58 6.30
CA VAL A 383 9.06 -18.87 5.20
C VAL A 383 9.67 -20.25 5.33
N ASP A 384 10.09 -20.66 6.54
CA ASP A 384 10.63 -22.02 6.77
C ASP A 384 9.60 -23.09 6.40
N THR A 385 8.33 -22.88 6.78
CA THR A 385 7.23 -23.78 6.39
C THR A 385 7.05 -23.87 4.88
N LEU A 386 7.13 -22.74 4.17
CA LEU A 386 6.82 -22.66 2.74
C LEU A 386 7.98 -23.09 1.85
N LEU A 387 9.21 -22.70 2.17
CA LEU A 387 10.39 -22.92 1.33
C LEU A 387 11.35 -23.98 1.87
N GLY A 388 11.24 -24.36 3.14
CA GLY A 388 12.22 -25.14 3.87
C GLY A 388 13.55 -24.38 3.93
N LEU A 389 13.97 -23.97 5.10
CA LEU A 389 15.28 -23.35 5.26
C LEU A 389 16.28 -24.41 5.72
N ASP A 390 17.43 -24.47 5.08
CA ASP A 390 18.50 -25.33 5.54
C ASP A 390 18.92 -24.89 6.95
N ARG A 391 18.96 -25.84 7.88
CA ARG A 391 19.52 -25.56 9.20
C ARG A 391 21.03 -25.66 9.08
N PRO A 392 21.81 -24.66 9.53
CA PRO A 392 23.26 -24.86 9.58
C PRO A 392 23.55 -26.15 10.30
N SER A 393 24.23 -27.06 9.62
CA SER A 393 24.83 -28.24 10.25
C SER A 393 25.76 -27.74 11.32
N GLY A 394 25.38 -27.92 12.60
CA GLY A 394 26.10 -27.48 13.77
C GLY A 394 27.54 -28.07 13.88
#